data_738dd8b67e1ff1648ae3b1fd922d65d7
#
_entry.id   738dd8b67e1ff1648ae3b1fd922d65d7
#
_cell.length_a   1.000
_cell.length_b   1.000
_cell.length_c   1.000
_cell.angle_alpha   90.00
_cell.angle_beta   90.00
_cell.angle_gamma   90.00
#
_symmetry.space_group_name_H-M   'P 1'
#
loop_
_entity.id
_entity.type
_entity.pdbx_description
1 polymer ?
#
loop_
_entity_poly.entity_id
_entity_poly.type
_entity_poly.pdbx_seq_one_letter_code
_entity_poly.pdbx_strand_id
1 'polypeptide(L)'
;INYAHARVNQIFAKAGKSVSDVLDASLENLDDNAKNLLFEALILPEILEDAFASRQLQKVSDYLKSLAASFHKFYNENRVIGSANEDSLLKLFAVVALSLRTALSLIGITAKDRM
;
A
#
# COMPACT_ATOMS: atom_id res chain seq x y z
N ILE A 1 10.51 1.52 -3.81
CA ILE A 1 9.66 1.34 -2.62
C ILE A 1 9.35 2.69 -1.98
N ASN A 2 10.37 3.49 -1.72
CA ASN A 2 10.17 4.84 -1.19
C ASN A 2 9.35 5.72 -2.14
N TYR A 3 9.45 5.47 -3.43
CA TYR A 3 8.67 6.20 -4.43
C TYR A 3 7.18 5.94 -4.32
N ALA A 4 6.77 4.72 -4.00
CA ALA A 4 5.35 4.40 -3.88
C ALA A 4 4.71 5.20 -2.74
N HIS A 5 5.36 5.24 -1.58
CA HIS A 5 4.87 6.00 -0.43
C HIS A 5 4.80 7.50 -0.74
N ALA A 6 5.86 8.05 -1.33
CA ALA A 6 5.89 9.45 -1.71
C ALA A 6 4.83 9.78 -2.77
N ARG A 7 4.61 8.86 -3.71
CA ARG A 7 3.57 9.03 -4.73
C ARG A 7 2.18 9.12 -4.11
N VAL A 8 1.89 8.29 -3.12
CA VAL A 8 0.60 8.35 -2.41
C VAL A 8 0.41 9.74 -1.79
N ASN A 9 1.44 10.24 -1.11
CA ASN A 9 1.38 11.57 -0.51
C ASN A 9 1.13 12.67 -1.56
N GLN A 10 1.77 12.56 -2.71
CA GLN A 10 1.58 13.51 -3.81
C GLN A 10 0.15 13.44 -4.37
N ILE A 11 -0.41 12.24 -4.48
CA ILE A 11 -1.78 12.06 -4.97
C ILE A 11 -2.77 12.72 -4.02
N PHE A 12 -2.62 12.52 -2.71
CA PHE A 12 -3.46 13.20 -1.73
C PHE A 12 -3.35 14.72 -1.83
N ALA A 13 -2.14 15.23 -1.98
CA ALA A 13 -1.90 16.67 -2.13
C ALA A 13 -2.61 17.23 -3.37
N LYS A 14 -2.53 16.52 -4.50
CA LYS A 14 -3.20 16.94 -5.73
C LYS A 14 -4.72 16.92 -5.59
N ALA A 15 -5.25 15.96 -4.83
CA ALA A 15 -6.69 15.88 -4.60
C ALA A 15 -7.17 16.92 -3.59
N GLY A 16 -6.26 17.57 -2.86
CA GLY A 16 -6.60 18.52 -1.81
C GLY A 16 -7.26 17.87 -0.61
N LYS A 17 -6.95 16.62 -0.35
CA LYS A 17 -7.57 15.82 0.73
C LYS A 17 -6.50 15.20 1.62
N SER A 18 -6.88 14.89 2.86
CA SER A 18 -6.06 14.15 3.81
C SER A 18 -6.64 12.75 4.01
N VAL A 19 -5.88 11.89 4.69
CA VAL A 19 -6.36 10.54 5.01
C VAL A 19 -7.64 10.61 5.84
N SER A 20 -7.74 11.55 6.79
CA SER A 20 -8.93 11.70 7.62
C SER A 20 -10.17 12.05 6.81
N ASP A 21 -10.01 12.73 5.67
CA ASP A 21 -11.12 13.12 4.80
C ASP A 21 -11.77 11.92 4.10
N VAL A 22 -11.04 10.81 3.96
CA VAL A 22 -11.50 9.64 3.22
C VAL A 22 -11.70 8.40 4.10
N LEU A 23 -11.56 8.53 5.43
CA LEU A 23 -11.72 7.39 6.34
C LEU A 23 -13.10 6.73 6.25
N ASP A 24 -14.14 7.52 5.98
CA ASP A 24 -15.50 7.02 5.89
C ASP A 24 -15.88 6.52 4.50
N ALA A 25 -14.97 6.61 3.53
CA ALA A 25 -15.24 6.15 2.18
C ALA A 25 -15.43 4.62 2.17
N SER A 26 -16.36 4.15 1.34
CA SER A 26 -16.62 2.71 1.20
C SER A 26 -15.62 2.07 0.26
N LEU A 27 -15.07 0.92 0.65
CA LEU A 27 -14.22 0.11 -0.21
C LEU A 27 -15.04 -0.92 -1.01
N GLU A 28 -16.34 -1.01 -0.77
CA GLU A 28 -17.19 -2.00 -1.44
C GLU A 28 -17.44 -1.68 -2.91
N ASN A 29 -17.34 -0.40 -3.29
CA ASN A 29 -17.61 0.06 -4.65
C ASN A 29 -16.41 -0.05 -5.58
N LEU A 30 -15.29 -0.59 -5.10
CA LEU A 30 -14.09 -0.75 -5.91
C LEU A 30 -14.30 -1.87 -6.95
N ASP A 31 -13.70 -1.69 -8.13
CA ASP A 31 -13.72 -2.73 -9.15
C ASP A 31 -12.75 -3.88 -8.77
N ASP A 32 -12.71 -4.92 -9.59
CA ASP A 32 -11.90 -6.11 -9.29
C ASP A 32 -10.40 -5.79 -9.23
N ASN A 33 -9.91 -4.91 -10.09
CA ASN A 33 -8.49 -4.53 -10.08
C ASN A 33 -8.13 -3.79 -8.80
N ALA A 34 -9.00 -2.89 -8.34
CA ALA A 34 -8.79 -2.16 -7.09
C ALA A 34 -8.87 -3.11 -5.89
N LYS A 35 -9.81 -4.06 -5.91
CA LYS A 35 -9.93 -5.05 -4.85
C LYS A 35 -8.71 -5.97 -4.78
N ASN A 36 -8.13 -6.31 -5.93
CA ASN A 36 -6.91 -7.11 -5.96
C ASN A 36 -5.74 -6.37 -5.31
N LEU A 37 -5.61 -5.07 -5.56
CA LEU A 37 -4.59 -4.26 -4.92
C LEU A 37 -4.82 -4.16 -3.41
N LEU A 38 -6.08 -3.97 -3.00
CA LEU A 38 -6.44 -3.95 -1.58
C LEU A 38 -6.08 -5.27 -0.90
N PHE A 39 -6.42 -6.39 -1.53
CA PHE A 39 -6.12 -7.71 -0.99
C PHE A 39 -4.60 -7.89 -0.83
N GLU A 40 -3.82 -7.51 -1.83
CA GLU A 40 -2.36 -7.59 -1.76
C GLU A 40 -1.81 -6.78 -0.59
N ALA A 41 -2.36 -5.59 -0.35
CA ALA A 41 -1.95 -4.77 0.80
C ALA A 41 -2.33 -5.42 2.14
N LEU A 42 -3.49 -6.08 2.20
CA LEU A 42 -4.01 -6.64 3.45
C LEU A 42 -3.40 -7.98 3.83
N ILE A 43 -2.67 -8.66 2.95
CA ILE A 43 -2.02 -9.93 3.29
C ILE A 43 -0.68 -9.75 4.02
N LEU A 44 -0.28 -8.52 4.31
CA LEU A 44 0.98 -8.26 5.01
C LEU A 44 1.14 -9.10 6.29
N PRO A 45 0.13 -9.25 7.17
CA PRO A 45 0.29 -10.07 8.38
C PRO A 45 0.66 -11.51 8.06
N GLU A 46 0.09 -12.10 7.01
CA GLU A 46 0.41 -13.47 6.59
C GLU A 46 1.84 -13.57 6.07
N ILE A 47 2.28 -12.59 5.31
CA ILE A 47 3.65 -12.53 4.81
C ILE A 47 4.65 -12.42 5.98
N LEU A 48 4.33 -11.59 6.98
CA LEU A 48 5.19 -11.44 8.15
C LEU A 48 5.27 -12.74 8.95
N GLU A 49 4.14 -13.40 9.17
CA GLU A 49 4.10 -14.66 9.89
C GLU A 49 4.96 -15.72 9.18
N ASP A 50 4.82 -15.86 7.86
CA ASP A 50 5.59 -16.81 7.08
C ASP A 50 7.09 -16.45 7.08
N ALA A 51 7.43 -15.17 6.94
CA ALA A 51 8.81 -14.71 6.95
C ALA A 51 9.50 -14.99 8.28
N PHE A 52 8.80 -14.75 9.39
CA PHE A 52 9.36 -15.01 10.72
C PHE A 52 9.48 -16.51 11.00
N ALA A 53 8.48 -17.29 10.63
CA ALA A 53 8.49 -18.75 10.84
C ALA A 53 9.64 -19.42 10.07
N SER A 54 9.89 -18.97 8.85
CA SER A 54 10.95 -19.51 7.99
C SER A 54 12.28 -18.78 8.13
N ARG A 55 12.32 -17.67 8.90
CA ARG A 55 13.50 -16.80 9.05
C ARG A 55 14.02 -16.24 7.72
N GLN A 56 13.10 -15.95 6.81
CA GLN A 56 13.43 -15.45 5.46
C GLN A 56 12.91 -14.03 5.28
N LEU A 57 13.68 -13.05 5.73
CA LEU A 57 13.35 -11.63 5.56
C LEU A 57 13.18 -11.24 4.09
N GLN A 58 13.81 -11.98 3.19
CA GLN A 58 13.68 -11.75 1.76
C GLN A 58 12.22 -11.77 1.31
N LYS A 59 11.38 -12.56 1.97
CA LYS A 59 9.95 -12.62 1.66
C LYS A 59 9.26 -11.27 1.87
N VAL A 60 9.64 -10.54 2.92
CA VAL A 60 9.08 -9.21 3.19
C VAL A 60 9.57 -8.21 2.14
N SER A 61 10.84 -8.27 1.79
CA SER A 61 11.40 -7.41 0.75
C SER A 61 10.74 -7.66 -0.60
N ASP A 62 10.54 -8.92 -0.97
CA ASP A 62 9.86 -9.28 -2.21
C ASP A 62 8.41 -8.80 -2.21
N TYR A 63 7.73 -8.91 -1.08
CA TYR A 63 6.38 -8.39 -0.91
C TYR A 63 6.32 -6.89 -1.14
N LEU A 64 7.25 -6.14 -0.55
CA LEU A 64 7.32 -4.69 -0.72
C LEU A 64 7.48 -4.30 -2.19
N LYS A 65 8.37 -4.98 -2.90
CA LYS A 65 8.61 -4.70 -4.31
C LYS A 65 7.37 -5.01 -5.15
N SER A 66 6.73 -6.13 -4.86
CA SER A 66 5.52 -6.55 -5.56
C SER A 66 4.37 -5.58 -5.33
N LEU A 67 4.14 -5.19 -4.08
CA LEU A 67 3.06 -4.25 -3.75
C LEU A 67 3.30 -2.89 -4.38
N ALA A 68 4.53 -2.38 -4.32
CA ALA A 68 4.88 -1.10 -4.94
C ALA A 68 4.66 -1.15 -6.46
N ALA A 69 5.07 -2.23 -7.12
CA ALA A 69 4.87 -2.40 -8.55
C ALA A 69 3.38 -2.46 -8.91
N SER A 70 2.59 -3.20 -8.13
CA SER A 70 1.14 -3.30 -8.34
C SER A 70 0.47 -1.95 -8.17
N PHE A 71 0.88 -1.16 -7.18
CA PHE A 71 0.36 0.18 -6.97
C PHE A 71 0.66 1.09 -8.16
N HIS A 72 1.91 1.12 -8.61
CA HIS A 72 2.29 1.97 -9.75
C HIS A 72 1.55 1.60 -11.03
N LYS A 73 1.41 0.30 -11.28
CA LYS A 73 0.66 -0.19 -12.43
C LYS A 73 -0.79 0.26 -12.34
N PHE A 74 -1.42 0.07 -11.18
CA PHE A 74 -2.81 0.47 -10.98
C PHE A 74 -2.99 1.97 -11.21
N TYR A 75 -2.13 2.79 -10.62
CA TYR A 75 -2.22 4.23 -10.74
C TYR A 75 -2.04 4.70 -12.19
N ASN A 76 -1.14 4.07 -12.93
CA ASN A 76 -0.89 4.44 -14.33
C ASN A 76 -2.04 4.04 -15.26
N GLU A 77 -2.79 3.00 -14.92
CA GLU A 77 -3.87 2.48 -15.74
C GLU A 77 -5.25 3.03 -15.38
N ASN A 78 -5.37 3.73 -14.26
CA ASN A 78 -6.67 4.17 -13.76
C ASN A 78 -6.64 5.65 -13.40
N ARG A 79 -7.74 6.33 -13.75
CA ARG A 79 -7.93 7.71 -13.34
C ARG A 79 -8.46 7.72 -11.90
N VAL A 80 -7.81 8.48 -11.04
CA VAL A 80 -8.19 8.58 -9.62
C VAL A 80 -8.78 9.96 -9.32
N ILE A 81 -8.00 11.02 -9.53
CA ILE A 81 -8.43 12.38 -9.22
C ILE A 81 -9.51 12.81 -10.22
N GLY A 82 -10.65 13.24 -9.68
CA GLY A 82 -11.80 13.63 -10.48
C GLY A 82 -12.70 12.48 -10.90
N SER A 83 -12.39 11.24 -10.48
CA SER A 83 -13.26 10.09 -10.76
C SER A 83 -14.41 10.02 -9.75
N ALA A 84 -15.46 9.25 -10.11
CA ALA A 84 -16.58 9.04 -9.21
C ALA A 84 -16.19 8.31 -7.92
N ASN A 85 -15.12 7.51 -7.96
CA ASN A 85 -14.63 6.71 -6.84
C ASN A 85 -13.38 7.30 -6.19
N GLU A 86 -13.13 8.59 -6.37
CA GLU A 86 -11.91 9.24 -5.88
C GLU A 86 -11.64 8.95 -4.41
N ASP A 87 -12.63 9.14 -3.54
CA ASP A 87 -12.44 8.96 -2.10
C ASP A 87 -12.13 7.50 -1.74
N SER A 88 -12.83 6.56 -2.39
CA SER A 88 -12.57 5.13 -2.19
C SER A 88 -11.18 4.73 -2.65
N LEU A 89 -10.74 5.25 -3.79
CA LEU A 89 -9.39 4.98 -4.31
C LEU A 89 -8.31 5.63 -3.45
N LEU A 90 -8.55 6.83 -2.93
CA LEU A 90 -7.61 7.48 -2.02
C LEU A 90 -7.48 6.69 -0.72
N LYS A 91 -8.59 6.16 -0.20
CA LYS A 91 -8.56 5.30 0.99
C LYS A 91 -7.77 4.03 0.71
N LEU A 92 -7.96 3.40 -0.45
CA LEU A 92 -7.19 2.24 -0.88
C LEU A 92 -5.69 2.56 -0.88
N PHE A 93 -5.30 3.70 -1.44
CA PHE A 93 -3.90 4.10 -1.50
C PHE A 93 -3.32 4.38 -0.12
N ALA A 94 -4.13 4.90 0.81
CA ALA A 94 -3.71 5.07 2.20
C ALA A 94 -3.39 3.73 2.86
N VAL A 95 -4.21 2.70 2.59
CA VAL A 95 -3.97 1.34 3.09
C VAL A 95 -2.68 0.78 2.50
N VAL A 96 -2.47 0.95 1.19
CA VAL A 96 -1.23 0.51 0.53
C VAL A 96 -0.02 1.19 1.16
N ALA A 97 -0.08 2.51 1.36
CA ALA A 97 1.02 3.26 1.97
C ALA A 97 1.30 2.80 3.40
N LEU A 98 0.27 2.51 4.16
CA LEU A 98 0.42 2.00 5.52
C LEU A 98 1.12 0.64 5.52
N SER A 99 0.73 -0.27 4.63
CA SER A 99 1.36 -1.59 4.51
C SER A 99 2.83 -1.47 4.11
N LEU A 100 3.14 -0.63 3.14
CA LEU A 100 4.52 -0.38 2.71
C LEU A 100 5.37 0.16 3.85
N ARG A 101 4.86 1.15 4.56
CA ARG A 101 5.57 1.79 5.67
C ARG A 101 5.80 0.83 6.82
N THR A 102 4.79 0.02 7.16
CA THR A 102 4.89 -0.96 8.23
C THR A 102 5.95 -2.00 7.91
N ALA A 103 5.93 -2.55 6.70
CA ALA A 103 6.90 -3.55 6.28
C ALA A 103 8.32 -2.99 6.22
N LEU A 104 8.50 -1.76 5.72
CA LEU A 104 9.81 -1.10 5.70
C LEU A 104 10.35 -0.89 7.11
N SER A 105 9.49 -0.48 8.03
CA SER A 105 9.86 -0.27 9.43
C SER A 105 10.37 -1.57 10.08
N LEU A 106 9.66 -2.68 9.82
CA LEU A 106 10.04 -3.98 10.37
C LEU A 106 11.36 -4.48 9.81
N ILE A 107 11.61 -4.29 8.52
CA ILE A 107 12.90 -4.64 7.90
C ILE A 107 14.01 -3.79 8.51
N GLY A 108 13.78 -2.50 8.70
CA GLY A 108 14.75 -1.59 9.28
C GLY A 108 15.14 -1.97 10.70
N ILE A 109 14.15 -2.30 11.53
CA ILE A 109 14.38 -2.74 12.91
C ILE A 109 15.19 -4.02 12.93
N THR A 110 14.84 -5.00 12.11
CA THR A 110 15.55 -6.28 12.06
C THR A 110 16.96 -6.11 11.56
N ALA A 111 17.18 -5.25 10.58
CA ALA A 111 18.53 -4.97 10.07
C ALA A 111 19.42 -4.34 11.15
N LYS A 112 18.85 -3.45 11.98
CA LYS A 112 19.58 -2.85 13.11
C LYS A 112 19.95 -3.88 14.16
N ASP A 113 19.05 -4.80 14.45
CA ASP A 113 19.28 -5.84 15.46
C ASP A 113 20.40 -6.80 15.05
N ARG A 114 20.69 -6.91 13.76
CA ARG A 114 21.75 -7.77 13.25
C ARG A 114 23.12 -7.11 13.24
N MET A 115 23.14 -5.82 13.45
CA MET A 115 24.38 -5.05 13.49
C MET A 115 24.93 -4.97 14.91
#